data_c37e11bed1dfef2f12a426643981984e
#
_entry.id   c37e11bed1dfef2f12a426643981984e
#
_cell.length_a   1.000
_cell.length_b   1.000
_cell.length_c   1.000
_cell.angle_alpha   90.00
_cell.angle_beta   90.00
_cell.angle_gamma   90.00
#
_symmetry.space_group_name_H-M   'P 1'
#
loop_
_entity.id
_entity.type
_entity.pdbx_description
1 polymer ?
#
loop_
_entity_poly.entity_id
_entity_poly.type
_entity_poly.pdbx_seq_one_letter_code
_entity_poly.pdbx_strand_id
1 'polypeptide(L)'
;MAGSFFYFAYGQDMHPLKLGLAAGVCSVQGPAVLMRHSLRFHTRSESATDVSGKCDACRTGRAGDAVHGVLYSIRESQRQRLSELRREGRGYAAAHVRVVAGLGGVDALAFLAEPDWIDGDLLPYDWYVAIIAGGARIQGLPAAYQARLR
;
A
#
# COMPACT_ATOMS: atom_id res chain seq x y z
N MET A 1 -17.14 -16.79 -15.17
CA MET A 1 -15.78 -17.11 -14.74
C MET A 1 -15.24 -15.98 -13.88
N ALA A 2 -14.72 -16.31 -12.71
CA ALA A 2 -14.19 -15.29 -11.83
C ALA A 2 -12.82 -14.80 -12.31
N GLY A 3 -12.69 -13.55 -12.62
CA GLY A 3 -11.43 -12.93 -12.91
C GLY A 3 -10.63 -12.59 -11.66
N SER A 4 -9.46 -12.08 -11.86
CA SER A 4 -8.60 -11.55 -10.80
C SER A 4 -8.02 -10.21 -11.25
N PHE A 5 -7.48 -9.47 -10.28
CA PHE A 5 -6.78 -8.22 -10.54
C PHE A 5 -5.48 -8.19 -9.75
N PHE A 6 -4.54 -7.36 -10.18
CA PHE A 6 -3.31 -7.14 -9.42
C PHE A 6 -3.51 -5.98 -8.44
N TYR A 7 -3.02 -6.18 -7.23
CA TYR A 7 -3.05 -5.19 -6.16
C TYR A 7 -1.63 -4.89 -5.71
N PHE A 8 -1.27 -3.61 -5.72
CA PHE A 8 0.02 -3.15 -5.21
C PHE A 8 -0.15 -2.68 -3.76
N ALA A 9 0.36 -3.47 -2.83
CA ALA A 9 0.33 -3.19 -1.41
C ALA A 9 1.67 -2.60 -0.98
N TYR A 10 1.63 -1.38 -0.46
CA TYR A 10 2.85 -0.69 -0.01
C TYR A 10 2.83 -0.38 1.49
N GLY A 11 1.73 -0.63 2.16
CA GLY A 11 1.52 -0.38 3.58
C GLY A 11 1.31 -1.67 4.38
N GLN A 12 0.31 -1.66 5.28
CA GLN A 12 0.05 -2.80 6.17
C GLN A 12 -0.30 -4.09 5.42
N ASP A 13 -0.84 -3.99 4.21
CA ASP A 13 -1.22 -5.16 3.40
C ASP A 13 -0.02 -5.92 2.83
N MET A 14 1.19 -5.39 2.97
CA MET A 14 2.40 -6.18 2.73
C MET A 14 2.50 -7.33 3.74
N HIS A 15 1.90 -7.18 4.91
CA HIS A 15 1.86 -8.23 5.91
C HIS A 15 0.76 -9.23 5.56
N PRO A 16 1.09 -10.52 5.35
CA PRO A 16 0.09 -11.51 4.87
C PRO A 16 -1.12 -11.64 5.77
N LEU A 17 -0.96 -11.51 7.08
CA LEU A 17 -2.09 -11.62 8.01
C LEU A 17 -3.07 -10.46 7.84
N LYS A 18 -2.57 -9.25 7.60
CA LYS A 18 -3.43 -8.08 7.38
C LYS A 18 -4.19 -8.20 6.07
N LEU A 19 -3.50 -8.58 5.00
CA LEU A 19 -4.14 -8.76 3.71
C LEU A 19 -5.18 -9.87 3.75
N GLY A 20 -4.89 -10.99 4.43
CA GLY A 20 -5.83 -12.10 4.57
C GLY A 20 -7.14 -11.69 5.21
N LEU A 21 -7.11 -10.78 6.19
CA LEU A 21 -8.31 -10.24 6.82
C LEU A 21 -9.12 -9.37 5.86
N ALA A 22 -8.46 -8.67 4.94
CA ALA A 22 -9.10 -7.72 4.03
C ALA A 22 -9.58 -8.36 2.72
N ALA A 23 -8.85 -9.33 2.18
CA ALA A 23 -9.07 -9.83 0.82
C ALA A 23 -9.15 -11.35 0.71
N GLY A 24 -9.10 -12.07 1.85
CA GLY A 24 -9.12 -13.54 1.85
C GLY A 24 -7.83 -14.13 1.30
N VAL A 25 -7.94 -15.25 0.59
CA VAL A 25 -6.78 -15.94 0.02
C VAL A 25 -6.27 -15.18 -1.20
N CYS A 26 -5.00 -14.82 -1.19
CA CYS A 26 -4.36 -14.07 -2.25
C CYS A 26 -3.10 -14.79 -2.74
N SER A 27 -2.77 -14.62 -4.02
CA SER A 27 -1.52 -15.11 -4.58
C SER A 27 -0.46 -14.01 -4.57
N VAL A 28 0.66 -14.27 -3.89
CA VAL A 28 1.80 -13.34 -3.89
C VAL A 28 2.52 -13.47 -5.23
N GLN A 29 2.69 -12.33 -5.92
CA GLN A 29 3.47 -12.28 -7.16
C GLN A 29 4.93 -11.85 -6.89
N GLY A 30 5.16 -11.19 -5.76
CA GLY A 30 6.49 -10.79 -5.32
C GLY A 30 6.66 -9.29 -5.15
N PRO A 31 7.89 -8.84 -4.83
CA PRO A 31 8.19 -7.42 -4.69
C PRO A 31 7.95 -6.64 -5.99
N ALA A 32 7.49 -5.40 -5.84
CA ALA A 32 7.27 -4.49 -6.95
C ALA A 32 7.64 -3.07 -6.53
N VAL A 33 7.83 -2.20 -7.51
CA VAL A 33 8.27 -0.82 -7.27
C VAL A 33 7.38 0.15 -8.04
N LEU A 34 6.89 1.16 -7.33
CA LEU A 34 6.17 2.28 -7.91
C LEU A 34 7.14 3.47 -8.00
N MET A 35 7.57 3.79 -9.21
CA MET A 35 8.54 4.85 -9.47
C MET A 35 7.89 6.23 -9.34
N ARG A 36 8.69 7.24 -9.03
CA ARG A 36 8.30 8.66 -8.95
C ARG A 36 7.27 8.96 -7.86
N HIS A 37 7.27 8.12 -6.83
CA HIS A 37 6.43 8.27 -5.64
C HIS A 37 7.30 8.12 -4.40
N SER A 38 6.84 8.72 -3.30
CA SER A 38 7.50 8.64 -1.99
C SER A 38 6.50 8.15 -0.96
N LEU A 39 6.94 7.28 -0.07
CA LEU A 39 6.12 6.81 1.05
C LEU A 39 6.00 7.93 2.09
N ARG A 40 4.77 8.27 2.44
CA ARG A 40 4.45 9.30 3.43
C ARG A 40 3.45 8.73 4.43
N PHE A 41 3.47 9.27 5.65
CA PHE A 41 2.52 8.90 6.71
C PHE A 41 1.70 10.13 7.05
N HIS A 42 0.95 10.63 6.07
CA HIS A 42 0.25 11.91 6.16
C HIS A 42 -1.26 11.84 5.94
N THR A 43 -1.84 10.63 5.91
CA THR A 43 -3.27 10.47 5.67
C THR A 43 -4.02 10.37 6.98
N ARG A 44 -5.02 11.24 7.20
CA ARG A 44 -5.83 11.22 8.42
C ARG A 44 -6.65 9.95 8.54
N SER A 45 -6.88 9.51 9.77
CA SER A 45 -7.80 8.41 10.08
C SER A 45 -9.26 8.88 9.96
N GLU A 46 -10.17 7.92 9.74
CA GLU A 46 -11.61 8.19 9.86
C GLU A 46 -12.03 8.41 11.31
N SER A 47 -11.34 7.77 12.25
CA SER A 47 -11.67 7.86 13.66
C SER A 47 -11.19 9.19 14.24
N ALA A 48 -12.08 9.91 14.94
CA ALA A 48 -11.73 11.15 15.61
C ALA A 48 -10.74 10.95 16.75
N THR A 49 -10.63 9.73 17.29
CA THR A 49 -9.71 9.42 18.40
C THR A 49 -8.34 8.93 17.91
N ASP A 50 -8.20 8.57 16.65
CA ASP A 50 -6.93 8.18 16.07
C ASP A 50 -6.33 9.39 15.35
N VAL A 51 -5.32 9.99 15.97
CA VAL A 51 -4.66 11.21 15.47
C VAL A 51 -3.37 10.90 14.70
N SER A 52 -3.13 9.64 14.39
CA SER A 52 -1.91 9.25 13.68
C SER A 52 -2.03 9.39 12.16
N GLY A 53 -0.88 9.44 11.49
CA GLY A 53 -0.79 9.45 10.04
C GLY A 53 -0.75 8.04 9.47
N LYS A 54 -1.60 7.77 8.48
CA LYS A 54 -1.59 6.52 7.73
C LYS A 54 -0.77 6.69 6.46
N CYS A 55 -0.33 5.57 5.89
CA CYS A 55 0.58 5.62 4.75
C CYS A 55 -0.11 6.02 3.44
N ASP A 56 0.68 6.64 2.58
CA ASP A 56 0.32 7.04 1.24
C ASP A 56 1.55 6.92 0.34
N ALA A 57 1.35 6.47 -0.88
CA ALA A 57 2.36 6.55 -1.92
C ALA A 57 2.14 7.86 -2.67
N CYS A 58 2.85 8.89 -2.27
CA CYS A 58 2.66 10.25 -2.76
C CYS A 58 3.47 10.47 -4.04
N ARG A 59 2.78 10.87 -5.12
CA ARG A 59 3.47 11.17 -6.38
C ARG A 59 4.35 12.40 -6.24
N THR A 60 5.63 12.24 -6.55
CA THR A 60 6.61 13.35 -6.53
C THR A 60 7.08 13.75 -7.92
N GLY A 61 6.98 12.84 -8.88
CA GLY A 61 7.50 13.03 -10.23
C GLY A 61 9.02 12.92 -10.34
N ARG A 62 9.74 12.76 -9.22
CA ARG A 62 11.20 12.67 -9.21
C ARG A 62 11.66 11.27 -9.58
N ALA A 63 12.63 11.18 -10.50
CA ALA A 63 13.13 9.90 -10.99
C ALA A 63 13.78 9.04 -9.90
N GLY A 64 14.36 9.65 -8.87
CA GLY A 64 15.02 8.94 -7.77
C GLY A 64 14.07 8.44 -6.68
N ASP A 65 12.82 8.87 -6.70
CA ASP A 65 11.85 8.45 -5.69
C ASP A 65 11.17 7.15 -6.11
N ALA A 66 11.03 6.24 -5.15
CA ALA A 66 10.39 4.95 -5.39
C ALA A 66 9.72 4.44 -4.11
N VAL A 67 8.52 3.90 -4.25
CA VAL A 67 7.84 3.16 -3.19
C VAL A 67 7.94 1.69 -3.51
N HIS A 68 8.54 0.93 -2.62
CA HIS A 68 8.61 -0.52 -2.73
C HIS A 68 7.39 -1.13 -2.06
N GLY A 69 6.88 -2.19 -2.65
CA GLY A 69 5.72 -2.89 -2.14
C GLY A 69 5.66 -4.31 -2.65
N VAL A 70 4.49 -4.90 -2.51
CA VAL A 70 4.24 -6.29 -2.90
C VAL A 70 3.09 -6.34 -3.89
N LEU A 71 3.27 -7.08 -4.96
CA LEU A 71 2.23 -7.32 -5.94
C LEU A 71 1.50 -8.61 -5.59
N TYR A 72 0.18 -8.52 -5.51
CA TYR A 72 -0.70 -9.67 -5.28
C TYR A 72 -1.66 -9.83 -6.44
N SER A 73 -2.06 -11.08 -6.70
CA SER A 73 -3.24 -11.37 -7.51
C SER A 73 -4.40 -11.68 -6.57
N ILE A 74 -5.50 -10.95 -6.73
CA ILE A 74 -6.67 -11.04 -5.86
C ILE A 74 -7.89 -11.35 -6.73
N ARG A 75 -8.78 -12.22 -6.24
CA ARG A 75 -10.02 -12.54 -6.95
C ARG A 75 -10.93 -11.32 -7.03
N GLU A 76 -11.55 -11.12 -8.16
CA GLU A 76 -12.49 -10.02 -8.40
C GLU A 76 -13.63 -10.01 -7.35
N SER A 77 -14.05 -11.18 -6.88
CA SER A 77 -15.07 -11.31 -5.85
C SER A 77 -14.68 -10.68 -4.49
N GLN A 78 -13.39 -10.44 -4.26
CA GLN A 78 -12.89 -9.82 -3.03
C GLN A 78 -12.65 -8.32 -3.17
N ARG A 79 -12.82 -7.77 -4.34
CA ARG A 79 -12.49 -6.36 -4.61
C ARG A 79 -13.29 -5.39 -3.75
N GLN A 80 -14.60 -5.60 -3.65
CA GLN A 80 -15.47 -4.71 -2.89
C GLN A 80 -15.09 -4.70 -1.42
N ARG A 81 -14.85 -5.87 -0.83
CA ARG A 81 -14.44 -5.97 0.57
C ARG A 81 -13.11 -5.27 0.82
N LEU A 82 -12.14 -5.46 -0.06
CA LEU A 82 -10.84 -4.80 0.04
C LEU A 82 -11.01 -3.28 -0.02
N SER A 83 -11.80 -2.78 -0.98
CA SER A 83 -12.05 -1.34 -1.13
C SER A 83 -12.71 -0.75 0.11
N GLU A 84 -13.69 -1.43 0.68
CA GLU A 84 -14.37 -0.98 1.90
C GLU A 84 -13.41 -0.90 3.08
N LEU A 85 -12.59 -1.93 3.29
CA LEU A 85 -11.65 -1.97 4.41
C LEU A 85 -10.46 -1.04 4.21
N ARG A 86 -10.13 -0.67 2.98
CA ARG A 86 -9.09 0.31 2.67
C ARG A 86 -9.64 1.71 2.48
N ARG A 87 -10.90 1.93 2.82
CA ARG A 87 -11.52 3.26 2.90
C ARG A 87 -11.59 3.99 1.56
N GLU A 88 -11.89 3.26 0.49
CA GLU A 88 -12.11 3.90 -0.80
C GLU A 88 -13.23 4.91 -0.71
N GLY A 89 -12.98 6.15 -1.12
CA GLY A 89 -13.92 7.26 -1.01
C GLY A 89 -14.01 7.90 0.38
N ARG A 90 -13.27 7.39 1.34
CA ARG A 90 -13.25 7.89 2.72
C ARG A 90 -11.82 8.10 3.23
N GLY A 91 -11.01 8.71 2.40
CA GLY A 91 -9.61 8.98 2.70
C GLY A 91 -8.66 8.50 1.62
N TYR A 92 -9.05 7.48 0.88
CA TYR A 92 -8.25 6.92 -0.20
C TYR A 92 -9.06 6.82 -1.49
N ALA A 93 -8.39 7.04 -2.61
CA ALA A 93 -8.92 6.81 -3.93
C ALA A 93 -8.30 5.54 -4.52
N ALA A 94 -9.13 4.72 -5.15
CA ALA A 94 -8.63 3.60 -5.94
C ALA A 94 -7.98 4.16 -7.20
N ALA A 95 -6.74 3.76 -7.44
CA ALA A 95 -5.98 4.24 -8.60
C ALA A 95 -5.36 3.06 -9.34
N HIS A 96 -5.30 3.17 -10.65
CA HIS A 96 -4.53 2.24 -11.47
C HIS A 96 -3.13 2.81 -11.63
N VAL A 97 -2.14 2.07 -11.14
CA VAL A 97 -0.74 2.47 -11.20
C VAL A 97 0.06 1.45 -11.99
N ARG A 98 1.15 1.91 -12.59
CA ARG A 98 2.05 1.00 -13.28
C ARG A 98 3.27 0.77 -12.41
N VAL A 99 3.45 -0.47 -11.97
CA VAL A 99 4.58 -0.86 -11.11
C VAL A 99 5.55 -1.72 -11.91
N VAL A 100 6.78 -1.76 -11.46
CA VAL A 100 7.80 -2.64 -12.03
C VAL A 100 7.92 -3.88 -11.14
N ALA A 101 7.66 -5.04 -11.73
CA ALA A 101 7.74 -6.32 -11.05
C ALA A 101 8.51 -7.31 -11.92
N GLY A 102 9.59 -7.90 -11.38
CA GLY A 102 10.46 -8.76 -12.18
C GLY A 102 11.05 -7.99 -13.35
N LEU A 103 10.79 -8.44 -14.57
CA LEU A 103 11.38 -7.88 -15.79
C LEU A 103 10.48 -6.86 -16.51
N GLY A 104 9.31 -6.53 -15.98
CA GLY A 104 8.42 -5.67 -16.71
C GLY A 104 7.46 -4.85 -15.87
N GLY A 105 6.77 -3.94 -16.56
CA GLY A 105 5.72 -3.12 -15.98
C GLY A 105 4.41 -3.88 -15.89
N VAL A 106 3.69 -3.69 -14.80
CA VAL A 106 2.40 -4.32 -14.53
C VAL A 106 1.42 -3.25 -14.05
N ASP A 107 0.20 -3.26 -14.61
CA ASP A 107 -0.87 -2.40 -14.14
C ASP A 107 -1.51 -3.02 -12.90
N ALA A 108 -1.64 -2.23 -11.83
CA ALA A 108 -2.16 -2.70 -10.56
C ALA A 108 -3.08 -1.67 -9.93
N LEU A 109 -4.01 -2.14 -9.11
CA LEU A 109 -4.80 -1.30 -8.23
C LEU A 109 -3.94 -0.89 -7.04
N ALA A 110 -4.02 0.38 -6.66
CA ALA A 110 -3.44 0.87 -5.40
C ALA A 110 -4.40 1.88 -4.77
N PHE A 111 -4.33 2.03 -3.46
CA PHE A 111 -5.12 3.05 -2.75
C PHE A 111 -4.19 4.19 -2.38
N LEU A 112 -4.47 5.38 -2.92
CA LEU A 112 -3.68 6.58 -2.71
C LEU A 112 -4.52 7.60 -1.94
N ALA A 113 -3.88 8.40 -1.08
CA ALA A 113 -4.60 9.37 -0.26
C ALA A 113 -5.37 10.38 -1.11
N GLU A 114 -6.60 10.64 -0.71
CA GLU A 114 -7.37 11.76 -1.27
C GLU A 114 -6.82 13.07 -0.71
N PRO A 115 -6.68 14.14 -1.53
CA PRO A 115 -6.03 15.38 -1.10
C PRO A 115 -6.59 16.00 0.18
N ASP A 116 -7.91 15.96 0.38
CA ASP A 116 -8.57 16.54 1.54
C ASP A 116 -8.24 15.80 2.85
N TRP A 117 -7.64 14.61 2.77
CA TRP A 117 -7.29 13.79 3.92
C TRP A 117 -5.80 13.87 4.28
N ILE A 118 -5.04 14.67 3.55
CA ILE A 118 -3.60 14.81 3.78
C ILE A 118 -3.35 15.90 4.80
N ASP A 119 -2.55 15.56 5.83
CA ASP A 119 -2.06 16.49 6.84
C ASP A 119 -0.59 16.18 7.10
N GLY A 120 0.29 17.08 6.69
CA GLY A 120 1.74 16.89 6.78
C GLY A 120 2.31 16.90 8.20
N ASP A 121 1.50 17.30 9.20
CA ASP A 121 1.94 17.33 10.60
C ASP A 121 1.69 16.01 11.33
N LEU A 122 1.01 15.04 10.69
CA LEU A 122 0.72 13.76 11.32
C LEU A 122 1.98 12.89 11.43
N LEU A 123 2.01 12.08 12.49
CA LEU A 123 3.05 11.08 12.71
C LEU A 123 2.39 9.71 12.84
N PRO A 124 3.03 8.65 12.33
CA PRO A 124 2.47 7.30 12.47
C PRO A 124 2.69 6.76 13.88
N TYR A 125 1.79 5.87 14.30
CA TYR A 125 2.04 5.09 15.52
C TYR A 125 3.15 4.08 15.28
N ASP A 126 3.94 3.80 16.31
CA ASP A 126 5.07 2.85 16.22
C ASP A 126 4.61 1.46 15.82
N TRP A 127 3.48 0.98 16.37
CA TRP A 127 2.96 -0.34 16.04
C TRP A 127 2.52 -0.45 14.57
N TYR A 128 2.04 0.65 14.00
CA TYR A 128 1.63 0.70 12.59
C TYR A 128 2.85 0.57 11.67
N VAL A 129 3.90 1.33 11.97
CA VAL A 129 5.17 1.25 11.22
C VAL A 129 5.79 -0.15 11.37
N ALA A 130 5.71 -0.74 12.57
CA ALA A 130 6.22 -2.08 12.81
C ALA A 130 5.53 -3.16 11.97
N ILE A 131 4.22 -3.05 11.76
CA ILE A 131 3.47 -3.96 10.88
C ILE A 131 3.97 -3.83 9.44
N ILE A 132 4.15 -2.60 8.96
CA ILE A 132 4.63 -2.33 7.60
C ILE A 132 6.06 -2.87 7.43
N ALA A 133 6.94 -2.58 8.38
CA ALA A 133 8.32 -3.07 8.36
C ALA A 133 8.38 -4.61 8.42
N GLY A 134 7.52 -5.22 9.22
CA GLY A 134 7.41 -6.67 9.30
C GLY A 134 6.97 -7.30 7.98
N GLY A 135 5.99 -6.69 7.32
CA GLY A 135 5.54 -7.13 6.00
C GLY A 135 6.64 -7.01 4.95
N ALA A 136 7.36 -5.89 4.94
CA ALA A 136 8.49 -5.68 4.04
C ALA A 136 9.57 -6.75 4.21
N ARG A 137 9.87 -7.10 5.46
CA ARG A 137 10.86 -8.13 5.77
C ARG A 137 10.39 -9.52 5.31
N ILE A 138 9.16 -9.88 5.65
CA ILE A 138 8.57 -11.17 5.26
C ILE A 138 8.58 -11.35 3.74
N GLN A 139 8.28 -10.29 3.00
CA GLN A 139 8.20 -10.34 1.55
C GLN A 139 9.54 -10.13 0.84
N GLY A 140 10.61 -9.89 1.59
CA GLY A 140 11.95 -9.79 1.01
C GLY A 140 12.22 -8.51 0.23
N LEU A 141 11.66 -7.38 0.65
CA LEU A 141 11.96 -6.09 0.03
C LEU A 141 13.45 -5.73 0.19
N PRO A 142 14.01 -4.84 -0.65
CA PRO A 142 15.42 -4.46 -0.54
C PRO A 142 15.81 -4.00 0.87
N ALA A 143 16.96 -4.43 1.35
CA ALA A 143 17.44 -4.13 2.69
C ALA A 143 17.51 -2.63 2.97
N ALA A 144 17.94 -1.84 1.99
CA ALA A 144 18.03 -0.38 2.12
C ALA A 144 16.65 0.24 2.34
N TYR A 145 15.62 -0.27 1.66
CA TYR A 145 14.25 0.19 1.85
C TYR A 145 13.73 -0.19 3.23
N GLN A 146 13.97 -1.42 3.66
CA GLN A 146 13.58 -1.88 4.99
C GLN A 146 14.20 -1.01 6.09
N ALA A 147 15.47 -0.61 5.93
CA ALA A 147 16.14 0.26 6.89
C ALA A 147 15.45 1.62 7.04
N ARG A 148 14.87 2.15 5.96
CA ARG A 148 14.15 3.44 6.00
C ARG A 148 12.78 3.34 6.69
N LEU A 149 12.25 2.13 6.92
CA LEU A 149 10.97 1.90 7.59
C LEU A 149 11.11 1.80 9.12
N ARG A 150 12.31 1.96 9.65
CA ARG A 150 12.56 1.84 11.09
C ARG A 150 12.64 3.21 11.77
#